data_1b5fd5de6cdfb7a8eacf874835e22106
#
_entry.id   1b5fd5de6cdfb7a8eacf874835e22106
#
_cell.length_a   1.000
_cell.length_b   1.000
_cell.length_c   1.000
_cell.angle_alpha   90.00
_cell.angle_beta   90.00
_cell.angle_gamma   90.00
#
_symmetry.space_group_name_H-M   'P 1'
#
loop_
_entity.id
_entity.type
_entity.pdbx_description
1 polymer ?
#
loop_
_entity_poly.entity_id
_entity_poly.type
_entity_poly.pdbx_seq_one_letter_code
_entity_poly.pdbx_strand_id
1 'polypeptide(L)'
;MELLIAVWNTTLTTVKDVIPIAAIIFGFQFVVLRQKPANLVEILFGFAWVLVGLSLFLLGLEWCLFPLGRLMAGQLTDPAFIQGTVQAGEAVAELDWKDYYWVYIFAFMIGFSTTIAEPSLIAVAIKAKEVSGGAIGIWGLRIAVALGVAVGISLGCYRIVVGDPIHWYIITGYVFVVLQTAVAPKMIIPLAYDSGGVTTSTVTVPLVAALGLGLSETVPGRNPLIDGFGLIAFASLFPILSVMAYAQLSELRSTLARKRKEDARSRA
;
A
#
# COMPACT_ATOMS: atom_id res chain seq x y z
N MET A 1 6.23 6.06 -33.84
CA MET A 1 5.44 4.87 -34.14
C MET A 1 5.34 3.95 -32.92
N GLU A 2 6.44 3.72 -32.21
CA GLU A 2 6.47 2.87 -30.99
C GLU A 2 5.53 3.35 -29.87
N LEU A 3 5.49 4.65 -29.61
CA LEU A 3 4.59 5.25 -28.61
C LEU A 3 3.11 4.96 -28.90
N LEU A 4 2.69 5.11 -30.16
CA LEU A 4 1.30 4.84 -30.56
C LEU A 4 0.94 3.36 -30.42
N ILE A 5 1.87 2.46 -30.72
CA ILE A 5 1.70 1.02 -30.55
C ILE A 5 1.61 0.67 -29.07
N ALA A 6 2.44 1.27 -28.23
CA ALA A 6 2.40 1.07 -26.79
C ALA A 6 1.08 1.56 -26.19
N VAL A 7 0.64 2.78 -26.52
CA VAL A 7 -0.66 3.32 -26.10
C VAL A 7 -1.79 2.40 -26.52
N TRP A 8 -1.77 1.93 -27.76
CA TRP A 8 -2.80 1.03 -28.28
C TRP A 8 -2.85 -0.30 -27.53
N ASN A 9 -1.68 -0.92 -27.32
CA ASN A 9 -1.58 -2.19 -26.60
C ASN A 9 -2.03 -2.05 -25.14
N THR A 10 -1.54 -1.01 -24.45
CA THR A 10 -1.95 -0.75 -23.06
C THR A 10 -3.46 -0.49 -22.98
N THR A 11 -4.03 0.27 -23.90
CA THR A 11 -5.48 0.51 -23.94
C THR A 11 -6.26 -0.79 -24.17
N LEU A 12 -5.81 -1.65 -25.10
CA LEU A 12 -6.45 -2.95 -25.35
C LEU A 12 -6.40 -3.86 -24.12
N THR A 13 -5.27 -3.90 -23.42
CA THR A 13 -5.12 -4.66 -22.18
C THR A 13 -6.05 -4.10 -21.11
N THR A 14 -6.04 -2.80 -20.89
CA THR A 14 -6.94 -2.12 -19.92
C THR A 14 -8.41 -2.42 -20.20
N VAL A 15 -8.84 -2.41 -21.46
CA VAL A 15 -10.21 -2.77 -21.83
C VAL A 15 -10.52 -4.21 -21.44
N LYS A 16 -9.61 -5.16 -21.71
CA LYS A 16 -9.77 -6.57 -21.32
C LYS A 16 -9.89 -6.75 -19.81
N ASP A 17 -9.12 -6.00 -19.03
CA ASP A 17 -9.11 -6.07 -17.56
C ASP A 17 -10.39 -5.45 -16.95
N VAL A 18 -10.97 -4.45 -17.61
CA VAL A 18 -12.19 -3.77 -17.17
C VAL A 18 -13.48 -4.49 -17.61
N ILE A 19 -13.44 -5.28 -18.70
CA ILE A 19 -14.61 -6.04 -19.21
C ILE A 19 -15.26 -6.91 -18.14
N PRO A 20 -14.55 -7.73 -17.32
CA PRO A 20 -15.21 -8.56 -16.31
C PRO A 20 -15.98 -7.73 -15.27
N ILE A 21 -15.39 -6.59 -14.85
CA ILE A 21 -16.01 -5.67 -13.88
C ILE A 21 -17.26 -5.04 -14.50
N ALA A 22 -17.15 -4.54 -15.72
CA ALA A 22 -18.26 -3.98 -16.46
C ALA A 22 -19.38 -5.01 -16.66
N ALA A 23 -19.01 -6.23 -17.04
CA ALA A 23 -19.96 -7.33 -17.23
C ALA A 23 -20.75 -7.66 -15.94
N ILE A 24 -20.07 -7.68 -14.79
CA ILE A 24 -20.71 -7.90 -13.48
C ILE A 24 -21.67 -6.74 -13.17
N ILE A 25 -21.22 -5.48 -13.28
CA ILE A 25 -22.02 -4.30 -12.95
C ILE A 25 -23.26 -4.23 -13.85
N PHE A 26 -23.06 -4.28 -15.18
CA PHE A 26 -24.17 -4.19 -16.13
C PHE A 26 -25.03 -5.45 -16.12
N GLY A 27 -24.45 -6.63 -15.95
CA GLY A 27 -25.17 -7.89 -15.80
C GLY A 27 -26.10 -7.84 -14.59
N PHE A 28 -25.61 -7.40 -13.43
CA PHE A 28 -26.42 -7.25 -12.23
C PHE A 28 -27.54 -6.22 -12.42
N GLN A 29 -27.21 -5.09 -13.04
CA GLN A 29 -28.16 -4.00 -13.29
C GLN A 29 -29.29 -4.44 -14.23
N PHE A 30 -28.98 -5.11 -15.36
CA PHE A 30 -29.96 -5.44 -16.39
C PHE A 30 -30.64 -6.79 -16.17
N VAL A 31 -29.93 -7.79 -15.64
CA VAL A 31 -30.46 -9.15 -15.48
C VAL A 31 -31.12 -9.33 -14.12
N VAL A 32 -30.46 -8.88 -13.03
CA VAL A 32 -30.97 -9.08 -11.66
C VAL A 32 -31.96 -7.99 -11.29
N LEU A 33 -31.54 -6.72 -11.34
CA LEU A 33 -32.41 -5.59 -10.98
C LEU A 33 -33.46 -5.27 -12.03
N ARG A 34 -33.22 -5.66 -13.29
CA ARG A 34 -34.11 -5.43 -14.45
C ARG A 34 -34.51 -3.97 -14.61
N GLN A 35 -33.68 -3.04 -14.19
CA GLN A 35 -33.92 -1.60 -14.26
C GLN A 35 -32.87 -0.94 -15.14
N LYS A 36 -33.32 -0.08 -16.06
CA LYS A 36 -32.43 0.77 -16.85
C LYS A 36 -32.02 1.97 -15.98
N PRO A 37 -30.70 2.25 -15.80
CA PRO A 37 -30.28 3.47 -15.14
C PRO A 37 -30.83 4.70 -15.84
N ALA A 38 -31.28 5.69 -15.07
CA ALA A 38 -31.84 6.92 -15.63
C ALA A 38 -30.83 7.68 -16.52
N ASN A 39 -29.53 7.58 -16.18
CA ASN A 39 -28.42 8.32 -16.81
C ASN A 39 -27.47 7.37 -17.54
N LEU A 40 -27.96 6.39 -18.28
CA LEU A 40 -27.10 5.38 -18.93
C LEU A 40 -26.02 6.00 -19.83
N VAL A 41 -26.37 7.06 -20.57
CA VAL A 41 -25.41 7.75 -21.46
C VAL A 41 -24.25 8.39 -20.66
N GLU A 42 -24.56 9.05 -19.55
CA GLU A 42 -23.54 9.66 -18.67
C GLU A 42 -22.63 8.59 -18.04
N ILE A 43 -23.22 7.45 -17.65
CA ILE A 43 -22.46 6.31 -17.10
C ILE A 43 -21.51 5.75 -18.17
N LEU A 44 -21.96 5.55 -19.41
CA LEU A 44 -21.10 5.06 -20.49
C LEU A 44 -19.99 6.07 -20.85
N PHE A 45 -20.31 7.37 -20.84
CA PHE A 45 -19.31 8.41 -21.06
C PHE A 45 -18.28 8.44 -19.93
N GLY A 46 -18.73 8.33 -18.68
CA GLY A 46 -17.84 8.18 -17.51
C GLY A 46 -16.94 6.95 -17.63
N PHE A 47 -17.48 5.83 -18.09
CA PHE A 47 -16.72 4.60 -18.31
C PHE A 47 -15.62 4.78 -19.39
N ALA A 48 -15.94 5.48 -20.48
CA ALA A 48 -14.96 5.81 -21.52
C ALA A 48 -13.81 6.68 -20.97
N TRP A 49 -14.12 7.70 -20.16
CA TRP A 49 -13.10 8.51 -19.50
C TRP A 49 -12.24 7.73 -18.52
N VAL A 50 -12.84 6.80 -17.77
CA VAL A 50 -12.09 5.90 -16.88
C VAL A 50 -11.11 5.02 -17.66
N LEU A 51 -11.52 4.44 -18.79
CA LEU A 51 -10.65 3.64 -19.65
C LEU A 51 -9.47 4.45 -20.19
N VAL A 52 -9.71 5.66 -20.68
CA VAL A 52 -8.65 6.55 -21.17
C VAL A 52 -7.69 6.93 -20.03
N GLY A 53 -8.24 7.37 -18.89
CA GLY A 53 -7.44 7.76 -17.73
C GLY A 53 -6.59 6.61 -17.18
N LEU A 54 -7.18 5.42 -17.07
CA LEU A 54 -6.48 4.24 -16.58
C LEU A 54 -5.38 3.78 -17.55
N SER A 55 -5.64 3.81 -18.87
CA SER A 55 -4.63 3.48 -19.87
C SER A 55 -3.43 4.42 -19.83
N LEU A 56 -3.67 5.73 -19.73
CA LEU A 56 -2.61 6.73 -19.61
C LEU A 56 -1.84 6.60 -18.29
N PHE A 57 -2.54 6.31 -17.21
CA PHE A 57 -1.94 6.08 -15.92
C PHE A 57 -1.00 4.86 -15.93
N LEU A 58 -1.48 3.71 -16.43
CA LEU A 58 -0.68 2.49 -16.52
C LEU A 58 0.55 2.68 -17.42
N LEU A 59 0.38 3.38 -18.55
CA LEU A 59 1.50 3.71 -19.42
C LEU A 59 2.56 4.57 -18.71
N GLY A 60 2.12 5.56 -17.94
CA GLY A 60 3.01 6.41 -17.12
C GLY A 60 3.76 5.62 -16.06
N LEU A 61 3.12 4.63 -15.42
CA LEU A 61 3.77 3.74 -14.47
C LEU A 61 4.85 2.89 -15.15
N GLU A 62 4.51 2.25 -16.25
CA GLU A 62 5.39 1.34 -16.98
C GLU A 62 6.63 2.06 -17.55
N TRP A 63 6.45 3.26 -18.07
CA TRP A 63 7.52 3.97 -18.76
C TRP A 63 8.35 4.88 -17.86
N CYS A 64 7.80 5.37 -16.77
CA CYS A 64 8.49 6.31 -15.90
C CYS A 64 8.78 5.72 -14.52
N LEU A 65 7.74 5.28 -13.82
CA LEU A 65 7.86 4.98 -12.39
C LEU A 65 8.60 3.65 -12.15
N PHE A 66 8.28 2.60 -12.89
CA PHE A 66 8.89 1.29 -12.68
C PHE A 66 10.38 1.25 -13.05
N PRO A 67 10.82 1.80 -14.20
CA PRO A 67 12.25 1.88 -14.50
C PRO A 67 13.02 2.69 -13.46
N LEU A 68 12.48 3.85 -13.05
CA LEU A 68 13.09 4.68 -12.01
C LEU A 68 13.19 3.94 -10.67
N GLY A 69 12.11 3.30 -10.25
CA GLY A 69 12.06 2.54 -8.99
C GLY A 69 13.07 1.38 -8.97
N ARG A 70 13.20 0.64 -10.08
CA ARG A 70 14.19 -0.44 -10.21
C ARG A 70 15.62 0.10 -10.19
N LEU A 71 15.89 1.21 -10.89
CA LEU A 71 17.20 1.84 -10.91
C LEU A 71 17.60 2.30 -9.49
N MET A 72 16.71 2.99 -8.79
CA MET A 72 16.94 3.44 -7.41
C MET A 72 17.11 2.27 -6.45
N ALA A 73 16.28 1.23 -6.57
CA ALA A 73 16.42 0.02 -5.76
C ALA A 73 17.80 -0.63 -5.99
N GLY A 74 18.21 -0.81 -7.24
CA GLY A 74 19.52 -1.37 -7.57
C GLY A 74 20.70 -0.54 -7.05
N GLN A 75 20.64 0.78 -7.16
CA GLN A 75 21.70 1.67 -6.64
C GLN A 75 21.78 1.65 -5.11
N LEU A 76 20.63 1.71 -4.41
CA LEU A 76 20.60 1.75 -2.95
C LEU A 76 20.97 0.43 -2.29
N THR A 77 20.84 -0.67 -3.01
CA THR A 77 21.22 -2.00 -2.52
C THR A 77 22.63 -2.43 -2.95
N ASP A 78 23.30 -1.61 -3.77
CA ASP A 78 24.67 -1.87 -4.21
C ASP A 78 25.64 -1.76 -3.03
N PRO A 79 26.44 -2.82 -2.72
CA PRO A 79 27.43 -2.79 -1.65
C PRO A 79 28.43 -1.63 -1.78
N ALA A 80 28.81 -1.25 -3.00
CA ALA A 80 29.70 -0.13 -3.25
C ALA A 80 29.11 1.22 -2.83
N PHE A 81 27.79 1.40 -3.02
CA PHE A 81 27.09 2.59 -2.55
C PHE A 81 26.96 2.60 -1.01
N ILE A 82 26.64 1.45 -0.42
CA ILE A 82 26.42 1.31 1.03
C ILE A 82 27.71 1.57 1.82
N GLN A 83 28.84 1.07 1.35
CA GLN A 83 30.15 1.26 2.00
C GLN A 83 30.77 2.65 1.77
N GLY A 84 30.14 3.47 0.94
CA GLY A 84 30.81 4.66 0.40
C GLY A 84 31.91 4.26 -0.59
N THR A 85 32.54 5.22 -1.20
CA THR A 85 33.63 4.96 -2.19
C THR A 85 34.80 4.25 -1.50
N VAL A 86 34.73 2.92 -1.36
CA VAL A 86 35.85 2.12 -0.93
C VAL A 86 36.92 2.22 -2.01
N GLN A 87 38.11 2.68 -1.62
CA GLN A 87 39.25 2.71 -2.54
C GLN A 87 39.48 1.29 -3.07
N ALA A 88 39.58 1.18 -4.38
CA ALA A 88 39.77 -0.10 -5.06
C ALA A 88 40.99 -0.84 -4.48
N GLY A 89 40.75 -1.89 -3.71
CA GLY A 89 41.82 -2.73 -3.12
C GLY A 89 41.62 -3.16 -1.69
N GLU A 90 40.67 -2.60 -0.92
CA GLU A 90 40.37 -3.09 0.42
C GLU A 90 39.31 -4.20 0.38
N ALA A 91 39.53 -5.25 1.21
CA ALA A 91 38.55 -6.33 1.35
C ALA A 91 37.18 -5.75 1.77
N VAL A 92 36.14 -6.18 1.05
CA VAL A 92 34.76 -5.79 1.36
C VAL A 92 34.46 -6.16 2.80
N ALA A 93 34.39 -5.17 3.70
CA ALA A 93 34.01 -5.39 5.10
C ALA A 93 32.60 -6.01 5.13
N GLU A 94 32.36 -6.92 6.08
CA GLU A 94 31.01 -7.46 6.29
C GLU A 94 30.09 -6.29 6.63
N LEU A 95 29.06 -6.07 5.79
CA LEU A 95 28.06 -5.04 5.97
C LEU A 95 27.16 -5.38 7.17
N ASP A 96 27.06 -4.47 8.14
CA ASP A 96 26.13 -4.58 9.26
C ASP A 96 24.73 -4.03 8.84
N TRP A 97 23.71 -4.46 9.55
CA TRP A 97 22.34 -3.97 9.31
C TRP A 97 22.22 -2.44 9.41
N LYS A 98 23.07 -1.77 10.15
CA LYS A 98 23.11 -0.30 10.30
C LYS A 98 23.54 0.41 9.02
N ASP A 99 24.34 -0.24 8.19
CA ASP A 99 24.86 0.36 6.97
C ASP A 99 23.75 0.54 5.91
N TYR A 100 22.68 -0.24 6.02
CA TYR A 100 21.51 -0.18 5.14
C TYR A 100 20.47 0.91 5.50
N TYR A 101 20.82 1.91 6.32
CA TYR A 101 19.86 2.90 6.79
C TYR A 101 19.20 3.69 5.64
N TRP A 102 19.92 3.95 4.54
CA TRP A 102 19.34 4.58 3.35
C TRP A 102 18.28 3.72 2.68
N VAL A 103 18.47 2.41 2.65
CA VAL A 103 17.47 1.44 2.14
C VAL A 103 16.20 1.52 2.99
N TYR A 104 16.32 1.58 4.31
CA TYR A 104 15.14 1.67 5.21
C TYR A 104 14.40 2.98 5.06
N ILE A 105 15.11 4.11 4.93
CA ILE A 105 14.52 5.42 4.68
C ILE A 105 13.79 5.41 3.32
N PHE A 106 14.42 4.89 2.29
CA PHE A 106 13.83 4.79 0.96
C PHE A 106 12.59 3.88 0.95
N ALA A 107 12.65 2.73 1.62
CA ALA A 107 11.54 1.82 1.81
C ALA A 107 10.35 2.52 2.50
N PHE A 108 10.63 3.28 3.56
CA PHE A 108 9.64 4.08 4.27
C PHE A 108 9.01 5.12 3.34
N MET A 109 9.83 5.88 2.62
CA MET A 109 9.37 6.94 1.72
C MET A 109 8.54 6.41 0.56
N ILE A 110 8.95 5.30 -0.07
CA ILE A 110 8.16 4.62 -1.11
C ILE A 110 6.82 4.17 -0.54
N GLY A 111 6.82 3.44 0.57
CA GLY A 111 5.59 2.94 1.18
C GLY A 111 4.62 4.06 1.53
N PHE A 112 5.12 5.15 2.10
CA PHE A 112 4.31 6.31 2.43
C PHE A 112 3.76 7.02 1.18
N SER A 113 4.64 7.35 0.22
CA SER A 113 4.29 8.17 -0.94
C SER A 113 3.32 7.47 -1.89
N THR A 114 3.57 6.18 -2.18
CA THR A 114 2.69 5.40 -3.05
C THR A 114 1.31 5.23 -2.43
N THR A 115 1.26 4.93 -1.15
CA THR A 115 0.00 4.71 -0.43
C THR A 115 -0.81 5.99 -0.26
N ILE A 116 -0.19 7.12 0.11
CA ILE A 116 -0.92 8.39 0.29
C ILE A 116 -1.50 8.91 -1.02
N ALA A 117 -0.86 8.59 -2.14
CA ALA A 117 -1.30 8.98 -3.48
C ALA A 117 -2.29 7.98 -4.11
N GLU A 118 -2.56 6.83 -3.46
CA GLU A 118 -3.40 5.76 -4.01
C GLU A 118 -4.84 6.21 -4.22
N PRO A 119 -5.36 6.21 -5.47
CA PRO A 119 -6.72 6.64 -5.76
C PRO A 119 -7.79 5.78 -5.08
N SER A 120 -7.58 4.48 -4.99
CA SER A 120 -8.50 3.55 -4.33
C SER A 120 -8.63 3.85 -2.84
N LEU A 121 -7.53 4.18 -2.16
CA LEU A 121 -7.54 4.59 -0.76
C LEU A 121 -8.32 5.90 -0.56
N ILE A 122 -8.22 6.85 -1.51
CA ILE A 122 -8.98 8.10 -1.45
C ILE A 122 -10.47 7.80 -1.53
N ALA A 123 -10.90 6.97 -2.48
CA ALA A 123 -12.31 6.59 -2.65
C ALA A 123 -12.86 5.87 -1.41
N VAL A 124 -12.10 4.91 -0.86
CA VAL A 124 -12.45 4.19 0.37
C VAL A 124 -12.56 5.14 1.56
N ALA A 125 -11.62 6.09 1.71
CA ALA A 125 -11.64 7.05 2.82
C ALA A 125 -12.83 8.02 2.75
N ILE A 126 -13.24 8.46 1.56
CA ILE A 126 -14.44 9.26 1.35
C ILE A 126 -15.67 8.48 1.78
N LYS A 127 -15.79 7.22 1.33
CA LYS A 127 -16.93 6.35 1.66
C LYS A 127 -16.98 6.00 3.14
N ALA A 128 -15.84 5.74 3.76
CA ALA A 128 -15.72 5.50 5.20
C ALA A 128 -16.21 6.71 6.03
N LYS A 129 -15.88 7.93 5.60
CA LYS A 129 -16.40 9.15 6.24
C LYS A 129 -17.92 9.26 6.13
N GLU A 130 -18.49 8.99 4.96
CA GLU A 130 -19.96 9.03 4.75
C GLU A 130 -20.67 8.02 5.65
N VAL A 131 -20.25 6.74 5.62
CA VAL A 131 -20.89 5.66 6.37
C VAL A 131 -20.73 5.82 7.89
N SER A 132 -19.59 6.39 8.33
CA SER A 132 -19.32 6.63 9.75
C SER A 132 -19.97 7.91 10.29
N GLY A 133 -20.74 8.65 9.49
CA GLY A 133 -21.29 9.95 9.91
C GLY A 133 -20.21 10.97 10.27
N GLY A 134 -19.02 10.86 9.69
CA GLY A 134 -17.88 11.76 9.93
C GLY A 134 -16.96 11.35 11.10
N ALA A 135 -17.24 10.23 11.79
CA ALA A 135 -16.40 9.73 12.87
C ALA A 135 -14.98 9.34 12.39
N ILE A 136 -14.88 8.86 11.14
CA ILE A 136 -13.62 8.54 10.49
C ILE A 136 -13.22 9.70 9.57
N GLY A 137 -12.12 10.36 9.88
CA GLY A 137 -11.58 11.46 9.06
C GLY A 137 -10.84 10.93 7.83
N ILE A 138 -11.08 11.52 6.65
CA ILE A 138 -10.43 11.11 5.39
C ILE A 138 -8.90 11.14 5.51
N TRP A 139 -8.34 12.26 5.95
CA TRP A 139 -6.90 12.42 6.08
C TRP A 139 -6.31 11.53 7.18
N GLY A 140 -7.02 11.38 8.32
CA GLY A 140 -6.58 10.52 9.40
C GLY A 140 -6.44 9.06 8.96
N LEU A 141 -7.43 8.54 8.23
CA LEU A 141 -7.39 7.20 7.68
C LEU A 141 -6.26 7.03 6.65
N ARG A 142 -6.13 7.95 5.70
CA ARG A 142 -5.08 7.90 4.66
C ARG A 142 -3.68 7.92 5.27
N ILE A 143 -3.43 8.80 6.24
CA ILE A 143 -2.13 8.88 6.93
C ILE A 143 -1.88 7.60 7.74
N ALA A 144 -2.88 7.07 8.44
CA ALA A 144 -2.73 5.84 9.20
C ALA A 144 -2.34 4.66 8.30
N VAL A 145 -3.02 4.50 7.16
CA VAL A 145 -2.71 3.46 6.16
C VAL A 145 -1.30 3.65 5.60
N ALA A 146 -0.96 4.87 5.17
CA ALA A 146 0.34 5.17 4.58
C ALA A 146 1.50 4.95 5.56
N LEU A 147 1.34 5.32 6.82
CA LEU A 147 2.31 5.03 7.88
C LEU A 147 2.44 3.53 8.14
N GLY A 148 1.33 2.80 8.13
CA GLY A 148 1.36 1.34 8.25
C GLY A 148 2.22 0.71 7.16
N VAL A 149 1.94 1.03 5.88
CA VAL A 149 2.73 0.51 4.74
C VAL A 149 4.20 0.91 4.86
N ALA A 150 4.47 2.19 5.15
CA ALA A 150 5.84 2.70 5.28
C ALA A 150 6.66 1.95 6.33
N VAL A 151 6.11 1.77 7.52
CA VAL A 151 6.75 1.00 8.60
C VAL A 151 6.88 -0.47 8.22
N GLY A 152 5.82 -1.05 7.63
CA GLY A 152 5.82 -2.46 7.21
C GLY A 152 6.93 -2.76 6.18
N ILE A 153 7.04 -1.96 5.11
CA ILE A 153 8.05 -2.16 4.07
C ILE A 153 9.47 -1.94 4.65
N SER A 154 9.66 -0.89 5.45
CA SER A 154 10.95 -0.62 6.09
C SER A 154 11.39 -1.76 7.02
N LEU A 155 10.48 -2.29 7.84
CA LEU A 155 10.73 -3.46 8.69
C LEU A 155 10.99 -4.72 7.87
N GLY A 156 10.29 -4.91 6.77
CA GLY A 156 10.52 -6.01 5.84
C GLY A 156 11.90 -5.96 5.20
N CYS A 157 12.40 -4.77 4.82
CA CYS A 157 13.77 -4.57 4.34
C CYS A 157 14.79 -4.90 5.44
N TYR A 158 14.58 -4.40 6.66
CA TYR A 158 15.40 -4.74 7.81
C TYR A 158 15.50 -6.26 8.03
N ARG A 159 14.36 -6.95 7.97
CA ARG A 159 14.30 -8.41 8.11
C ARG A 159 15.10 -9.12 7.01
N ILE A 160 15.08 -8.64 5.76
CA ILE A 160 15.88 -9.22 4.66
C ILE A 160 17.36 -9.08 4.99
N VAL A 161 17.80 -7.93 5.44
CA VAL A 161 19.21 -7.66 5.78
C VAL A 161 19.68 -8.53 6.93
N VAL A 162 18.95 -8.57 8.05
CA VAL A 162 19.31 -9.37 9.23
C VAL A 162 19.17 -10.87 8.96
N GLY A 163 18.24 -11.26 8.12
CA GLY A 163 18.08 -12.64 7.72
C GLY A 163 17.11 -13.47 8.51
N ASP A 164 16.30 -12.84 9.29
CA ASP A 164 15.29 -13.52 10.06
C ASP A 164 14.24 -14.21 9.17
N PRO A 165 13.73 -15.39 9.57
CA PRO A 165 12.66 -16.06 8.84
C PRO A 165 11.38 -15.23 8.79
N ILE A 166 10.82 -15.05 7.59
CA ILE A 166 9.63 -14.21 7.35
C ILE A 166 8.42 -14.65 8.19
N HIS A 167 8.27 -15.95 8.41
CA HIS A 167 7.11 -16.49 9.10
C HIS A 167 6.98 -15.99 10.55
N TRP A 168 8.08 -15.70 11.25
CA TRP A 168 8.02 -15.13 12.59
C TRP A 168 7.35 -13.76 12.62
N TYR A 169 7.71 -12.89 11.67
CA TYR A 169 7.13 -11.56 11.55
C TYR A 169 5.65 -11.63 11.17
N ILE A 170 5.32 -12.48 10.20
CA ILE A 170 3.94 -12.61 9.71
C ILE A 170 3.03 -13.23 10.77
N ILE A 171 3.45 -14.30 11.44
CA ILE A 171 2.68 -14.93 12.52
C ILE A 171 2.46 -13.93 13.65
N THR A 172 3.53 -13.27 14.11
CA THR A 172 3.44 -12.26 15.17
C THR A 172 2.50 -11.13 14.78
N GLY A 173 2.63 -10.61 13.55
CA GLY A 173 1.74 -9.57 13.04
C GLY A 173 0.27 -10.00 13.02
N TYR A 174 -0.05 -11.21 12.55
CA TYR A 174 -1.42 -11.71 12.57
C TYR A 174 -1.95 -11.98 13.98
N VAL A 175 -1.10 -12.40 14.92
CA VAL A 175 -1.51 -12.47 16.34
C VAL A 175 -1.95 -11.10 16.84
N PHE A 176 -1.18 -10.03 16.53
CA PHE A 176 -1.60 -8.67 16.87
C PHE A 176 -2.88 -8.25 16.15
N VAL A 177 -3.06 -8.59 14.86
CA VAL A 177 -4.31 -8.34 14.12
C VAL A 177 -5.50 -8.98 14.83
N VAL A 178 -5.39 -10.25 15.23
CA VAL A 178 -6.47 -10.97 15.93
C VAL A 178 -6.79 -10.32 17.27
N LEU A 179 -5.77 -9.98 18.07
CA LEU A 179 -5.95 -9.29 19.35
C LEU A 179 -6.61 -7.92 19.18
N GLN A 180 -6.17 -7.13 18.20
CA GLN A 180 -6.78 -5.84 17.90
C GLN A 180 -8.23 -6.00 17.41
N THR A 181 -8.50 -7.01 16.57
CA THR A 181 -9.86 -7.28 16.08
C THR A 181 -10.83 -7.59 17.22
N ALA A 182 -10.38 -8.30 18.26
CA ALA A 182 -11.22 -8.63 19.41
C ALA A 182 -11.69 -7.39 20.20
N VAL A 183 -10.91 -6.31 20.18
CA VAL A 183 -11.22 -5.06 20.93
C VAL A 183 -11.56 -3.88 20.04
N ALA A 184 -11.48 -4.02 18.72
CA ALA A 184 -11.77 -2.96 17.77
C ALA A 184 -13.28 -2.70 17.60
N PRO A 185 -13.70 -1.45 17.34
CA PRO A 185 -15.06 -1.14 16.96
C PRO A 185 -15.48 -1.93 15.72
N LYS A 186 -16.64 -2.61 15.78
CA LYS A 186 -17.12 -3.49 14.70
C LYS A 186 -17.18 -2.81 13.32
N MET A 187 -17.44 -1.52 13.30
CA MET A 187 -17.56 -0.73 12.07
C MET A 187 -16.21 -0.59 11.32
N ILE A 188 -15.08 -0.58 12.06
CA ILE A 188 -13.75 -0.38 11.44
C ILE A 188 -13.14 -1.69 10.94
N ILE A 189 -13.55 -2.83 11.46
CA ILE A 189 -12.94 -4.13 11.14
C ILE A 189 -12.93 -4.42 9.64
N PRO A 190 -14.07 -4.33 8.92
CA PRO A 190 -14.07 -4.57 7.47
C PRO A 190 -13.13 -3.61 6.72
N LEU A 191 -13.12 -2.33 7.10
CA LEU A 191 -12.28 -1.30 6.50
C LEU A 191 -10.79 -1.57 6.78
N ALA A 192 -10.43 -2.01 7.98
CA ALA A 192 -9.07 -2.35 8.33
C ALA A 192 -8.55 -3.53 7.50
N TYR A 193 -9.33 -4.61 7.39
CA TYR A 193 -8.96 -5.76 6.58
C TYR A 193 -8.87 -5.43 5.08
N ASP A 194 -9.80 -4.62 4.56
CA ASP A 194 -9.77 -4.15 3.18
C ASP A 194 -8.54 -3.28 2.88
N SER A 195 -8.05 -2.51 3.86
CA SER A 195 -6.87 -1.65 3.69
C SER A 195 -5.62 -2.44 3.29
N GLY A 196 -5.47 -3.69 3.73
CA GLY A 196 -4.38 -4.56 3.31
C GLY A 196 -4.42 -4.92 1.82
N GLY A 197 -5.62 -5.07 1.25
CA GLY A 197 -5.81 -5.26 -0.19
C GLY A 197 -5.64 -3.97 -0.98
N VAL A 198 -6.19 -2.87 -0.50
CA VAL A 198 -6.10 -1.55 -1.15
C VAL A 198 -4.65 -1.08 -1.32
N THR A 199 -3.79 -1.36 -0.35
CA THR A 199 -2.37 -0.93 -0.38
C THR A 199 -1.47 -1.79 -1.27
N THR A 200 -1.93 -2.97 -1.70
CA THR A 200 -1.22 -3.82 -2.65
C THR A 200 -1.70 -3.53 -4.07
N SER A 201 -1.48 -2.31 -4.52
CA SER A 201 -1.93 -1.79 -5.80
C SER A 201 -0.93 -2.02 -6.94
N THR A 202 -1.35 -1.69 -8.16
CA THR A 202 -0.49 -1.72 -9.36
C THR A 202 0.70 -0.77 -9.30
N VAL A 203 0.71 0.19 -8.36
CA VAL A 203 1.85 1.11 -8.13
C VAL A 203 2.77 0.57 -7.07
N THR A 204 2.22 0.23 -5.90
CA THR A 204 3.01 -0.15 -4.73
C THR A 204 3.72 -1.49 -4.93
N VAL A 205 3.01 -2.50 -5.44
CA VAL A 205 3.57 -3.85 -5.56
C VAL A 205 4.81 -3.93 -6.45
N PRO A 206 4.86 -3.38 -7.66
CA PRO A 206 6.06 -3.46 -8.48
C PRO A 206 7.27 -2.73 -7.90
N LEU A 207 7.05 -1.58 -7.23
CA LEU A 207 8.14 -0.84 -6.58
C LEU A 207 8.69 -1.58 -5.37
N VAL A 208 7.79 -2.10 -4.53
CA VAL A 208 8.16 -2.89 -3.35
C VAL A 208 8.82 -4.20 -3.75
N ALA A 209 8.31 -4.87 -4.79
CA ALA A 209 8.92 -6.08 -5.33
C ALA A 209 10.32 -5.79 -5.90
N ALA A 210 10.51 -4.70 -6.65
CA ALA A 210 11.81 -4.32 -7.19
C ALA A 210 12.83 -4.06 -6.06
N LEU A 211 12.42 -3.36 -4.99
CA LEU A 211 13.26 -3.12 -3.82
C LEU A 211 13.61 -4.43 -3.10
N GLY A 212 12.61 -5.28 -2.85
CA GLY A 212 12.79 -6.56 -2.17
C GLY A 212 13.68 -7.53 -2.95
N LEU A 213 13.49 -7.62 -4.27
CA LEU A 213 14.33 -8.44 -5.15
C LEU A 213 15.76 -7.92 -5.18
N GLY A 214 15.95 -6.62 -5.43
CA GLY A 214 17.29 -6.02 -5.44
C GLY A 214 18.04 -6.25 -4.13
N LEU A 215 17.37 -6.06 -2.97
CA LEU A 215 17.97 -6.28 -1.67
C LEU A 215 18.28 -7.77 -1.41
N SER A 216 17.39 -8.69 -1.81
CA SER A 216 17.60 -10.12 -1.62
C SER A 216 18.63 -10.74 -2.59
N GLU A 217 18.92 -10.09 -3.71
CA GLU A 217 19.99 -10.47 -4.63
C GLU A 217 21.38 -10.01 -4.15
N THR A 218 21.43 -8.88 -3.43
CA THR A 218 22.71 -8.29 -2.95
C THR A 218 23.11 -8.79 -1.58
N VAL A 219 22.16 -9.12 -0.70
CA VAL A 219 22.45 -9.64 0.66
C VAL A 219 22.73 -11.14 0.60
N PRO A 220 23.90 -11.61 1.05
CA PRO A 220 24.28 -13.01 0.99
C PRO A 220 23.29 -13.93 1.72
N GLY A 221 23.00 -15.10 1.14
CA GLY A 221 22.18 -16.14 1.76
C GLY A 221 20.67 -15.87 1.74
N ARG A 222 20.19 -14.91 0.92
CA ARG A 222 18.77 -14.60 0.75
C ARG A 222 18.20 -15.29 -0.49
N ASN A 223 16.90 -15.56 -0.44
CA ASN A 223 16.16 -16.13 -1.56
C ASN A 223 15.26 -15.06 -2.17
N PRO A 224 15.49 -14.61 -3.42
CA PRO A 224 14.68 -13.57 -4.05
C PRO A 224 13.18 -13.90 -4.10
N LEU A 225 12.79 -15.16 -4.30
CA LEU A 225 11.40 -15.56 -4.35
C LEU A 225 10.69 -15.48 -2.99
N ILE A 226 11.37 -15.87 -1.91
CA ILE A 226 10.76 -15.86 -0.57
C ILE A 226 10.97 -14.51 0.10
N ASP A 227 12.20 -13.99 0.07
CA ASP A 227 12.57 -12.79 0.78
C ASP A 227 12.17 -11.53 0.02
N GLY A 228 12.39 -11.49 -1.29
CA GLY A 228 12.05 -10.35 -2.14
C GLY A 228 10.54 -10.14 -2.26
N PHE A 229 9.81 -11.15 -2.74
CA PHE A 229 8.35 -11.05 -2.83
C PHE A 229 7.67 -11.07 -1.47
N GLY A 230 8.28 -11.66 -0.45
CA GLY A 230 7.78 -11.65 0.91
C GLY A 230 7.58 -10.25 1.48
N LEU A 231 8.29 -9.25 0.95
CA LEU A 231 8.13 -7.85 1.33
C LEU A 231 6.70 -7.33 1.08
N ILE A 232 5.98 -7.86 0.09
CA ILE A 232 4.59 -7.51 -0.20
C ILE A 232 3.66 -7.90 0.96
N ALA A 233 3.97 -9.00 1.68
CA ALA A 233 3.19 -9.41 2.84
C ALA A 233 3.21 -8.37 3.96
N PHE A 234 4.34 -7.66 4.16
CA PHE A 234 4.42 -6.54 5.10
C PHE A 234 3.58 -5.36 4.64
N ALA A 235 3.60 -5.04 3.34
CA ALA A 235 2.79 -3.98 2.76
C ALA A 235 1.27 -4.22 2.92
N SER A 236 0.84 -5.48 3.02
CA SER A 236 -0.56 -5.85 3.27
C SER A 236 -0.92 -5.92 4.76
N LEU A 237 -0.06 -6.48 5.59
CA LEU A 237 -0.33 -6.73 7.01
C LEU A 237 -0.35 -5.45 7.85
N PHE A 238 0.63 -4.57 7.66
CA PHE A 238 0.81 -3.39 8.50
C PHE A 238 -0.29 -2.33 8.37
N PRO A 239 -0.90 -2.09 7.20
CA PRO A 239 -2.09 -1.24 7.09
C PRO A 239 -3.26 -1.72 7.96
N ILE A 240 -3.49 -3.02 8.04
CA ILE A 240 -4.54 -3.59 8.89
C ILE A 240 -4.32 -3.19 10.34
N LEU A 241 -3.08 -3.37 10.83
CA LEU A 241 -2.69 -3.00 12.19
C LEU A 241 -2.85 -1.49 12.45
N SER A 242 -2.38 -0.66 11.51
CA SER A 242 -2.39 0.80 11.68
C SER A 242 -3.80 1.39 11.62
N VAL A 243 -4.70 0.86 10.78
CA VAL A 243 -6.10 1.30 10.70
C VAL A 243 -6.84 0.94 11.97
N MET A 244 -6.67 -0.28 12.48
CA MET A 244 -7.27 -0.66 13.76
C MET A 244 -6.72 0.17 14.93
N ALA A 245 -5.41 0.40 14.97
CA ALA A 245 -4.79 1.26 15.97
C ALA A 245 -5.32 2.71 15.90
N TYR A 246 -5.47 3.25 14.68
CA TYR A 246 -6.05 4.58 14.47
C TYR A 246 -7.47 4.68 15.03
N ALA A 247 -8.31 3.69 14.77
CA ALA A 247 -9.68 3.67 15.27
C ALA A 247 -9.73 3.57 16.81
N GLN A 248 -8.94 2.69 17.40
CA GLN A 248 -8.84 2.52 18.86
C GLN A 248 -8.34 3.80 19.55
N LEU A 249 -7.32 4.47 18.97
CA LEU A 249 -6.82 5.74 19.48
C LEU A 249 -7.85 6.88 19.35
N SER A 250 -8.61 6.89 18.25
CA SER A 250 -9.69 7.87 18.05
C SER A 250 -10.79 7.71 19.08
N GLU A 251 -11.21 6.48 19.33
CA GLU A 251 -12.22 6.16 20.35
C GLU A 251 -11.75 6.50 21.77
N LEU A 252 -10.51 6.16 22.10
CA LEU A 252 -9.90 6.50 23.39
C LEU A 252 -9.87 8.02 23.62
N ARG A 253 -9.46 8.79 22.58
CA ARG A 253 -9.46 10.24 22.65
C ARG A 253 -10.85 10.83 22.86
N SER A 254 -11.86 10.31 22.18
CA SER A 254 -13.24 10.76 22.31
C SER A 254 -13.79 10.49 23.72
N THR A 255 -13.49 9.33 24.28
CA THR A 255 -13.89 8.92 25.64
C THR A 255 -13.22 9.80 26.71
N LEU A 256 -11.91 10.06 26.55
CA LEU A 256 -11.19 10.94 27.47
C LEU A 256 -11.68 12.40 27.40
N ALA A 257 -12.00 12.89 26.21
CA ALA A 257 -12.55 14.23 26.03
C ALA A 257 -13.94 14.37 26.67
N ARG A 258 -14.76 13.32 26.60
CA ARG A 258 -16.07 13.26 27.24
C ARG A 258 -15.94 13.26 28.77
N LYS A 259 -15.09 12.41 29.33
CA LYS A 259 -14.82 12.39 30.78
C LYS A 259 -14.35 13.76 31.31
N ARG A 260 -13.42 14.42 30.61
CA ARG A 260 -12.97 15.76 30.98
C ARG A 260 -14.09 16.80 31.01
N LYS A 261 -15.03 16.74 30.08
CA LYS A 261 -16.20 17.64 30.06
C LYS A 261 -17.18 17.34 31.21
N GLU A 262 -17.38 16.07 31.56
CA GLU A 262 -18.21 15.64 32.69
C GLU A 262 -17.59 16.10 34.03
N ASP A 263 -16.28 15.91 34.21
CA ASP A 263 -15.54 16.38 35.40
C ASP A 263 -15.55 17.90 35.54
N ALA A 264 -15.44 18.65 34.43
CA ALA A 264 -15.50 20.10 34.44
C ALA A 264 -16.91 20.62 34.83
N ARG A 265 -17.98 19.91 34.39
CA ARG A 265 -19.36 20.23 34.75
C ARG A 265 -19.70 19.91 36.22
N SER A 266 -19.05 18.89 36.78
CA SER A 266 -19.27 18.52 38.21
C SER A 266 -18.54 19.44 39.17
N ARG A 267 -17.58 20.24 38.70
CA ARG A 267 -16.81 21.20 39.51
C ARG A 267 -17.31 22.66 39.41
N ALA A 268 -18.20 22.91 38.45
CA ALA A 268 -18.90 24.21 38.29
C ALA A 268 -20.29 24.21 38.94
#